data_c003a5fc08a566f7a1a08928ee8126fb
#
_entry.id   c003a5fc08a566f7a1a08928ee8126fb
#
_cell.length_a   1.000
_cell.length_b   1.000
_cell.length_c   1.000
_cell.angle_alpha   90.00
_cell.angle_beta   90.00
_cell.angle_gamma   90.00
#
_symmetry.space_group_name_H-M   'P 1'
#
loop_
_entity.id
_entity.type
_entity.pdbx_description
1 polymer ?
#
loop_
_entity_poly.entity_id
_entity_poly.type
_entity_poly.pdbx_seq_one_letter_code
_entity_poly.pdbx_strand_id
1 'polypeptide(L)'
;MLAVAQVAGIMAAKKNWELIPMCHPIALTGVDIAYELDDEAHIIHIRATARCKGETGVEMEALTAASVAALTIYDMCKAVQRDILITNVCLLSKSGGKSGDFVNSHFE
;
A
#
# COMPACT_ATOMS: atom_id res chain seq x y z
N MET A 1 -4.46 -11.48 11.92
CA MET A 1 -3.64 -10.27 11.77
C MET A 1 -3.57 -9.77 10.34
N LEU A 2 -3.10 -10.58 9.41
CA LEU A 2 -2.93 -10.13 8.02
C LEU A 2 -4.26 -9.78 7.35
N ALA A 3 -5.33 -10.51 7.64
CA ALA A 3 -6.65 -10.20 7.10
C ALA A 3 -7.16 -8.84 7.59
N VAL A 4 -6.93 -8.50 8.84
CA VAL A 4 -7.31 -7.19 9.39
C VAL A 4 -6.52 -6.08 8.73
N ALA A 5 -5.21 -6.28 8.56
CA ALA A 5 -4.35 -5.32 7.87
C ALA A 5 -4.78 -5.13 6.42
N GLN A 6 -5.21 -6.19 5.75
CA GLN A 6 -5.71 -6.10 4.38
C GLN A 6 -6.96 -5.23 4.30
N VAL A 7 -7.92 -5.45 5.19
CA VAL A 7 -9.14 -4.63 5.23
C VAL A 7 -8.79 -3.17 5.50
N ALA A 8 -7.91 -2.91 6.48
CA ALA A 8 -7.50 -1.55 6.82
C ALA A 8 -6.83 -0.85 5.63
N GLY A 9 -5.96 -1.55 4.92
CA GLY A 9 -5.29 -1.00 3.74
C GLY A 9 -6.26 -0.68 2.61
N ILE A 10 -7.21 -1.58 2.35
CA ILE A 10 -8.23 -1.34 1.32
C ILE A 10 -9.09 -0.13 1.67
N MET A 11 -9.50 -0.02 2.92
CA MET A 11 -10.29 1.14 3.37
C MET A 11 -9.48 2.42 3.27
N ALA A 12 -8.19 2.37 3.58
CA ALA A 12 -7.31 3.54 3.47
C ALA A 12 -7.17 4.00 2.03
N ALA A 13 -7.05 3.07 1.08
CA ALA A 13 -7.01 3.43 -0.34
C ALA A 13 -8.27 4.19 -0.75
N LYS A 14 -9.43 3.72 -0.31
CA LYS A 14 -10.72 4.36 -0.62
C LYS A 14 -10.87 5.73 0.00
N LYS A 15 -10.16 6.00 1.10
CA LYS A 15 -10.20 7.27 1.83
C LYS A 15 -8.93 8.10 1.65
N ASN A 16 -8.09 7.75 0.70
CA ASN A 16 -6.83 8.46 0.47
C ASN A 16 -7.04 9.97 0.32
N TRP A 17 -8.08 10.38 -0.39
CA TRP A 17 -8.38 11.79 -0.60
C TRP A 17 -8.71 12.54 0.70
N GLU A 18 -9.15 11.85 1.74
CA GLU A 18 -9.38 12.44 3.06
C GLU A 18 -8.10 12.58 3.87
N LEU A 19 -7.08 11.78 3.54
CA LEU A 19 -5.82 11.73 4.28
C LEU A 19 -4.74 12.61 3.66
N ILE A 20 -4.71 12.68 2.33
CA ILE A 20 -3.70 13.43 1.58
C ILE A 20 -4.36 14.66 0.98
N PRO A 21 -4.04 15.87 1.49
CA PRO A 21 -4.84 17.07 1.21
C PRO A 21 -4.98 17.44 -0.26
N MET A 22 -3.97 17.17 -1.08
CA MET A 22 -3.99 17.54 -2.49
C MET A 22 -4.56 16.45 -3.40
N CYS A 23 -4.96 15.32 -2.84
CA CYS A 23 -5.60 14.26 -3.60
C CYS A 23 -7.11 14.49 -3.68
N HIS A 24 -7.71 14.06 -4.77
CA HIS A 24 -9.15 14.09 -4.97
C HIS A 24 -9.73 12.68 -4.98
N PRO A 25 -11.05 12.52 -4.75
CA PRO A 25 -11.66 11.20 -4.78
C PRO A 25 -11.52 10.55 -6.16
N ILE A 26 -11.17 9.27 -6.17
CA ILE A 26 -11.07 8.47 -7.39
C ILE A 26 -11.89 7.21 -7.18
N ALA A 27 -12.72 6.87 -8.16
CA ALA A 27 -13.50 5.64 -8.13
C ALA A 27 -12.60 4.46 -8.46
N LEU A 28 -12.19 3.72 -7.43
CA LEU A 28 -11.35 2.55 -7.60
C LEU A 28 -12.16 1.36 -8.08
N THR A 29 -11.61 0.61 -9.03
CA THR A 29 -12.22 -0.64 -9.51
C THR A 29 -11.68 -1.85 -8.75
N GLY A 30 -10.56 -1.72 -8.08
CA GLY A 30 -10.01 -2.79 -7.26
C GLY A 30 -8.84 -2.34 -6.45
N VAL A 31 -8.68 -2.95 -5.28
CA VAL A 31 -7.51 -2.79 -4.42
C VAL A 31 -7.17 -4.19 -3.91
N ASP A 32 -5.95 -4.63 -4.19
CA ASP A 32 -5.45 -5.91 -3.71
C ASP A 32 -4.24 -5.69 -2.82
N ILE A 33 -4.17 -6.44 -1.74
CA ILE A 33 -3.01 -6.43 -0.86
C ILE A 33 -2.53 -7.87 -0.72
N ALA A 34 -1.28 -8.10 -1.09
CA ALA A 34 -0.63 -9.40 -0.99
C ALA A 34 0.54 -9.30 -0.03
N TYR A 35 0.81 -10.40 0.65
CA TYR A 35 1.91 -10.52 1.59
C TYR A 35 2.86 -11.62 1.17
N GLU A 36 4.13 -11.41 1.45
CA GLU A 36 5.15 -12.44 1.32
C GLU A 36 5.94 -12.48 2.61
N LEU A 37 5.96 -13.64 3.25
CA LEU A 37 6.66 -13.84 4.52
C LEU A 37 8.03 -14.42 4.24
N ASP A 38 9.06 -13.74 4.74
CA ASP A 38 10.43 -14.21 4.69
C ASP A 38 10.86 -14.60 6.10
N ASP A 39 10.78 -15.89 6.40
CA ASP A 39 11.06 -16.39 7.75
C ASP A 39 12.54 -16.26 8.14
N GLU A 40 13.43 -16.33 7.17
CA GLU A 40 14.87 -16.21 7.46
C GLU A 40 15.26 -14.78 7.81
N ALA A 41 14.73 -13.83 7.06
CA ALA A 41 15.01 -12.41 7.29
C ALA A 41 14.08 -11.78 8.31
N HIS A 42 13.03 -12.48 8.75
CA HIS A 42 12.00 -11.98 9.66
C HIS A 42 11.31 -10.74 9.09
N ILE A 43 10.90 -10.82 7.83
CA ILE A 43 10.28 -9.70 7.11
C ILE A 43 8.91 -10.11 6.59
N ILE A 44 7.97 -9.18 6.67
CA ILE A 44 6.69 -9.26 5.97
C ILE A 44 6.76 -8.24 4.85
N HIS A 45 6.77 -8.71 3.61
CA HIS A 45 6.67 -7.84 2.45
C HIS A 45 5.19 -7.60 2.14
N ILE A 46 4.84 -6.35 1.92
CA ILE A 46 3.47 -5.96 1.61
C ILE A 46 3.45 -5.37 0.20
N ARG A 47 2.59 -5.90 -0.65
CA ARG A 47 2.39 -5.37 -1.99
C ARG A 47 0.95 -4.96 -2.15
N ALA A 48 0.71 -3.67 -2.37
CA ALA A 48 -0.61 -3.13 -2.61
C ALA A 48 -0.74 -2.75 -4.08
N THR A 49 -1.85 -3.14 -4.69
CA THR A 49 -2.16 -2.81 -6.08
C THR A 49 -3.51 -2.13 -6.11
N ALA A 50 -3.57 -0.93 -6.67
CA ALA A 50 -4.82 -0.20 -6.85
C ALA A 50 -5.10 -0.02 -8.33
N ARG A 51 -6.37 -0.12 -8.70
CA ARG A 51 -6.83 0.03 -10.08
C ARG A 51 -8.02 0.97 -10.14
N CYS A 52 -8.09 1.76 -11.19
CA CYS A 52 -9.26 2.58 -11.48
C CYS A 52 -9.60 2.47 -12.95
N LYS A 53 -10.81 2.91 -13.28
CA LYS A 53 -11.25 3.01 -14.68
C LYS A 53 -10.78 4.34 -15.23
N GLY A 54 -10.26 4.33 -16.46
CA GLY A 54 -9.77 5.55 -17.12
C GLY A 54 -8.27 5.71 -17.00
N GLU A 55 -7.80 6.92 -17.27
CA GLU A 55 -6.37 7.21 -17.40
C GLU A 55 -5.73 7.83 -16.15
N THR A 56 -6.49 8.02 -15.07
CA THR A 56 -5.97 8.61 -13.86
C THR A 56 -5.06 7.65 -13.12
N GLY A 57 -3.90 8.13 -12.68
CA GLY A 57 -3.01 7.33 -11.86
C GLY A 57 -3.54 7.18 -10.43
N VAL A 58 -3.29 6.03 -9.83
CA VAL A 58 -3.73 5.72 -8.47
C VAL A 58 -2.57 5.29 -7.57
N GLU A 59 -1.39 5.83 -7.83
CA GLU A 59 -0.19 5.54 -7.05
C GLU A 59 -0.33 5.92 -5.58
N MET A 60 -0.99 7.05 -5.29
CA MET A 60 -1.16 7.47 -3.90
C MET A 60 -2.09 6.54 -3.13
N GLU A 61 -3.15 6.06 -3.79
CA GLU A 61 -4.04 5.08 -3.19
C GLU A 61 -3.31 3.80 -2.82
N ALA A 62 -2.44 3.33 -3.71
CA ALA A 62 -1.64 2.13 -3.45
C ALA A 62 -0.62 2.34 -2.33
N LEU A 63 0.08 3.47 -2.33
CA LEU A 63 1.05 3.80 -1.28
C LEU A 63 0.38 3.94 0.08
N THR A 64 -0.77 4.58 0.12
CA THR A 64 -1.54 4.73 1.36
C THR A 64 -2.03 3.37 1.86
N ALA A 65 -2.49 2.51 0.96
CA ALA A 65 -2.93 1.16 1.31
C ALA A 65 -1.80 0.35 1.95
N ALA A 66 -0.63 0.34 1.33
CA ALA A 66 0.53 -0.39 1.86
C ALA A 66 0.96 0.17 3.22
N SER A 67 0.97 1.48 3.36
CA SER A 67 1.38 2.15 4.60
C SER A 67 0.44 1.82 5.76
N VAL A 68 -0.86 1.88 5.53
CA VAL A 68 -1.85 1.60 6.58
C VAL A 68 -1.88 0.12 6.91
N ALA A 69 -1.69 -0.76 5.93
CA ALA A 69 -1.54 -2.19 6.20
C ALA A 69 -0.34 -2.45 7.12
N ALA A 70 0.80 -1.80 6.83
CA ALA A 70 1.99 -1.92 7.67
C ALA A 70 1.76 -1.39 9.09
N LEU A 71 1.12 -0.25 9.23
CA LEU A 71 0.78 0.33 10.54
C LEU A 71 -0.14 -0.59 11.33
N THR A 72 -1.08 -1.24 10.65
CA THR A 72 -2.02 -2.17 11.30
C THR A 72 -1.26 -3.39 11.81
N ILE A 73 -0.34 -3.93 11.03
CA ILE A 73 0.50 -5.05 11.46
C ILE A 73 1.32 -4.64 12.67
N TYR A 74 1.93 -3.46 12.64
CA TYR A 74 2.68 -2.95 13.79
C TYR A 74 1.79 -2.86 15.03
N ASP A 75 0.62 -2.27 14.89
CA ASP A 75 -0.31 -2.10 16.02
C ASP A 75 -0.67 -3.44 16.66
N MET A 76 -0.91 -4.46 15.83
CA MET A 76 -1.32 -5.78 16.31
C MET A 76 -0.16 -6.60 16.86
N CYS A 77 1.08 -6.26 16.52
CA CYS A 77 2.27 -6.99 16.95
C CYS A 77 3.06 -6.29 18.04
N LYS A 78 2.80 -5.01 18.32
CA LYS A 78 3.61 -4.22 19.24
C LYS A 78 3.62 -4.76 20.67
N ALA A 79 2.60 -5.47 21.09
CA ALA A 79 2.56 -6.08 22.41
C ALA A 79 3.62 -7.17 22.58
N VAL A 80 4.05 -7.79 21.48
CA VAL A 80 5.08 -8.82 21.46
C VAL A 80 6.45 -8.22 21.15
N GLN A 81 6.51 -7.26 20.23
CA GLN A 81 7.76 -6.68 19.76
C GLN A 81 7.53 -5.23 19.33
N ARG A 82 8.20 -4.28 20.01
CA ARG A 82 8.02 -2.86 19.73
C ARG A 82 9.01 -2.28 18.75
N ASP A 83 10.11 -2.95 18.50
CA ASP A 83 11.18 -2.46 17.62
C ASP A 83 10.99 -2.87 16.15
N ILE A 84 9.78 -3.20 15.77
CA ILE A 84 9.45 -3.50 14.39
C ILE A 84 9.65 -2.24 13.55
N LEU A 85 10.36 -2.40 12.43
CA LEU A 85 10.61 -1.30 11.51
C LEU A 85 9.66 -1.39 10.32
N ILE A 86 9.11 -0.24 9.93
CA ILE A 86 8.40 -0.09 8.67
C ILE A 86 9.36 0.64 7.75
N THR A 87 9.75 -0.02 6.67
CA THR A 87 10.81 0.49 5.79
C THR A 87 10.42 0.34 4.33
N ASN A 88 11.16 1.06 3.48
CA ASN A 88 11.13 0.88 2.02
C ASN A 88 9.73 1.01 1.41
N VAL A 89 8.93 1.95 1.91
CA VAL A 89 7.64 2.25 1.29
C VAL A 89 7.91 2.99 -0.01
N CYS A 90 7.57 2.38 -1.12
CA CYS A 90 7.86 2.96 -2.43
C CYS A 90 6.87 2.49 -3.48
N LEU A 91 6.79 3.24 -4.57
CA LEU A 91 6.04 2.84 -5.75
C LEU A 91 6.87 1.85 -6.55
N LEU A 92 6.33 0.67 -6.82
CA LEU A 92 7.01 -0.33 -7.64
C LEU A 92 6.80 -0.06 -9.13
N SER A 93 5.57 0.18 -9.51
CA SER A 93 5.24 0.45 -10.91
C SER A 93 3.89 1.14 -11.01
N LYS A 94 3.68 1.82 -12.11
CA LYS A 94 2.36 2.36 -12.46
C LYS A 94 2.20 2.39 -13.96
N SER A 95 0.96 2.35 -14.42
CA SER A 95 0.61 2.59 -15.81
C SER A 95 -0.47 3.66 -15.89
N GLY A 96 -0.49 4.41 -16.97
CA GLY A 96 -1.44 5.50 -17.17
C GLY A 96 -1.07 6.75 -16.36
N GLY A 97 -2.02 7.70 -16.30
CA GLY A 97 -1.81 8.99 -15.66
C GLY A 97 -1.03 9.95 -16.54
N LYS A 98 -0.80 11.16 -16.02
CA LYS A 98 -0.15 12.24 -16.75
C LYS A 98 1.32 11.96 -17.08
N SER A 99 2.01 11.29 -16.18
CA SER A 99 3.44 11.00 -16.34
C SER A 99 3.71 9.67 -17.03
N GLY A 100 2.67 8.93 -17.43
CA GLY A 100 2.82 7.67 -18.14
C GLY A 100 3.31 6.52 -17.25
N ASP A 101 3.91 5.53 -17.87
CA ASP A 101 4.34 4.32 -17.20
C ASP A 101 5.63 4.54 -16.42
N PHE A 102 5.75 3.81 -15.30
CA PHE A 102 6.90 3.89 -14.43
C PHE A 102 7.19 2.51 -13.84
N VAL A 103 8.46 2.17 -13.76
CA VAL A 103 8.93 0.97 -13.04
C VAL A 103 10.11 1.38 -12.17
N ASN A 104 10.03 1.02 -10.89
CA ASN A 104 11.10 1.31 -9.95
C ASN A 104 12.20 0.25 -10.08
N SER A 105 13.34 0.62 -10.63
CA SER A 105 14.44 -0.31 -10.88
C SER A 105 15.17 -0.78 -9.63
N HIS A 106 14.94 -0.13 -8.49
CA HIS A 106 15.59 -0.51 -7.23
C HIS A 106 14.93 -1.73 -6.57
N PHE A 107 13.72 -2.11 -7.00
CA PHE A 107 12.92 -3.15 -6.33
C PHE A 107 12.33 -4.17 -7.31
N GLU A 108 12.95 -4.34 -8.46
CA GLU A 108 12.51 -5.36 -9.42
C GLU A 108 12.76 -6.78 -8.91
#